data_069c36a2638a838fc700a6dbc704968e
#
_entry.id   069c36a2638a838fc700a6dbc704968e
#
_cell.length_a   1.000
_cell.length_b   1.000
_cell.length_c   1.000
_cell.angle_alpha   90.00
_cell.angle_beta   90.00
_cell.angle_gamma   90.00
#
_symmetry.space_group_name_H-M   'P 1'
#
loop_
_entity.id
_entity.type
_entity.pdbx_description
1 polymer ?
#
loop_
_entity_poly.entity_id
_entity_poly.type
_entity_poly.pdbx_seq_one_letter_code
_entity_poly.pdbx_strand_id
1 'polypeptide(L)'
;NLSALTESYNGTNWTEVNDLNTARQNISGNGIYTSALAFGGFVPPGNTVTGVTESWNGTNWTEVNDLSTQRINLGTSGVTNTAILGFGGDNFIPPNPNRAQALTESWNGTNWTEVNDLNTARSSLAGAGTTTSALAFGGSQIPGDTGKTNTWNGTNWTEVTNLNTARNSLAGAGADNTEALAFGGTPPVTAITELWNGSSWSEQNDLNTARYSLAGDGITKSALAFGGTPPVGGQTEEWSVPSTTTKTISTD
;
A
#
# COMPACT_ATOMS: atom_id res chain seq x y z
N ASN A 1 17.48 -5.21 -7.01
CA ASN A 1 17.90 -4.38 -8.14
C ASN A 1 17.11 -3.07 -8.11
N LEU A 2 17.84 -1.97 -8.29
CA LEU A 2 17.22 -0.67 -8.50
C LEU A 2 16.57 -0.64 -9.89
N SER A 3 15.35 -0.17 -9.97
CA SER A 3 14.63 -0.04 -11.23
C SER A 3 13.89 1.28 -11.29
N ALA A 4 13.77 1.84 -12.47
CA ALA A 4 12.88 2.93 -12.79
C ALA A 4 11.67 2.42 -13.58
N LEU A 5 11.69 1.16 -14.01
CA LEU A 5 10.70 0.58 -14.91
C LEU A 5 9.28 0.78 -14.37
N THR A 6 8.42 1.23 -15.26
CA THR A 6 7.00 1.39 -15.02
C THR A 6 6.22 0.54 -16.01
N GLU A 7 5.29 -0.26 -15.49
CA GLU A 7 4.40 -1.08 -16.29
C GLU A 7 2.94 -0.71 -16.02
N SER A 8 2.12 -0.78 -17.04
CA SER A 8 0.67 -0.56 -16.98
C SER A 8 -0.07 -1.86 -17.25
N TYR A 9 -1.06 -2.18 -16.43
CA TYR A 9 -1.94 -3.35 -16.59
C TYR A 9 -3.26 -2.95 -17.24
N ASN A 10 -3.65 -3.64 -18.28
CA ASN A 10 -4.88 -3.35 -19.05
C ASN A 10 -6.04 -4.33 -18.75
N GLY A 11 -5.94 -5.12 -17.68
CA GLY A 11 -6.89 -6.17 -17.34
C GLY A 11 -6.53 -7.55 -17.93
N THR A 12 -5.46 -7.64 -18.73
CA THR A 12 -5.01 -8.91 -19.33
C THR A 12 -3.49 -9.01 -19.36
N ASN A 13 -2.81 -7.95 -19.74
CA ASN A 13 -1.35 -7.93 -19.91
C ASN A 13 -0.73 -6.68 -19.27
N TRP A 14 0.50 -6.86 -18.76
CA TRP A 14 1.39 -5.77 -18.40
C TRP A 14 2.14 -5.27 -19.63
N THR A 15 2.30 -3.97 -19.75
CA THR A 15 3.03 -3.30 -20.83
C THR A 15 3.92 -2.24 -20.25
N GLU A 16 5.21 -2.23 -20.62
CA GLU A 16 6.16 -1.20 -20.22
C GLU A 16 5.75 0.16 -20.79
N VAL A 17 5.80 1.18 -19.95
CA VAL A 17 5.50 2.57 -20.27
C VAL A 17 6.70 3.44 -19.87
N ASN A 18 6.57 4.76 -19.90
CA ASN A 18 7.69 5.65 -19.57
C ASN A 18 8.10 5.52 -18.10
N ASP A 19 9.39 5.42 -17.90
CA ASP A 19 10.03 5.15 -16.61
C ASP A 19 9.99 6.35 -15.65
N LEU A 20 10.15 6.06 -14.35
CA LEU A 20 10.48 7.07 -13.34
C LEU A 20 11.75 7.81 -13.72
N ASN A 21 11.82 9.11 -13.43
CA ASN A 21 13.02 9.91 -13.66
C ASN A 21 14.19 9.47 -12.76
N THR A 22 13.88 8.93 -11.59
CA THR A 22 14.88 8.47 -10.62
C THR A 22 14.64 7.01 -10.24
N ALA A 23 15.58 6.12 -10.60
CA ALA A 23 15.53 4.71 -10.22
C ALA A 23 15.62 4.57 -8.69
N ARG A 24 14.66 3.88 -8.09
CA ARG A 24 14.52 3.72 -6.63
C ARG A 24 14.03 2.32 -6.27
N GLN A 25 14.25 1.93 -5.01
CA GLN A 25 13.66 0.74 -4.40
C GLN A 25 12.93 1.10 -3.11
N ASN A 26 12.02 0.24 -2.64
CA ASN A 26 11.22 0.44 -1.43
C ASN A 26 10.42 1.76 -1.48
N ILE A 27 10.01 2.15 -2.67
CA ILE A 27 9.12 3.29 -2.91
C ILE A 27 7.71 2.94 -2.45
N SER A 28 6.94 3.97 -2.23
CA SER A 28 5.49 3.86 -2.01
C SER A 28 4.77 4.64 -3.10
N GLY A 29 3.54 4.26 -3.41
CA GLY A 29 2.77 4.95 -4.43
C GLY A 29 1.30 4.59 -4.37
N ASN A 30 0.49 5.43 -4.98
CA ASN A 30 -0.95 5.19 -5.10
C ASN A 30 -1.52 6.00 -6.27
N GLY A 31 -2.69 5.62 -6.75
CA GLY A 31 -3.40 6.30 -7.82
C GLY A 31 -3.99 5.33 -8.84
N ILE A 32 -4.50 5.86 -9.94
CA ILE A 32 -5.02 5.09 -11.07
C ILE A 32 -4.04 5.16 -12.26
N TYR A 33 -4.23 4.30 -13.25
CA TYR A 33 -3.34 4.16 -14.42
C TYR A 33 -3.10 5.44 -15.23
N THR A 34 -3.95 6.47 -15.09
CA THR A 34 -3.79 7.78 -15.72
C THR A 34 -3.34 8.89 -14.77
N SER A 35 -3.26 8.62 -13.46
CA SER A 35 -3.04 9.63 -12.44
C SER A 35 -2.53 8.98 -11.15
N ALA A 36 -1.21 8.85 -11.00
CA ALA A 36 -0.57 8.20 -9.87
C ALA A 36 0.57 9.05 -9.29
N LEU A 37 0.95 8.76 -8.07
CA LEU A 37 2.06 9.38 -7.37
C LEU A 37 3.01 8.28 -6.87
N ALA A 38 4.31 8.45 -7.05
CA ALA A 38 5.37 7.60 -6.49
C ALA A 38 6.28 8.46 -5.61
N PHE A 39 6.55 8.03 -4.38
CA PHE A 39 7.28 8.85 -3.42
C PHE A 39 8.15 8.03 -2.46
N GLY A 40 9.18 8.70 -1.92
CA GLY A 40 10.14 8.09 -1.01
C GLY A 40 11.04 7.06 -1.68
N GLY A 41 11.64 6.22 -0.88
CA GLY A 41 12.48 5.11 -1.36
C GLY A 41 13.96 5.30 -1.07
N PHE A 42 14.76 4.35 -1.57
CA PHE A 42 16.23 4.41 -1.60
C PHE A 42 16.74 4.76 -2.98
N VAL A 43 17.74 5.63 -3.07
CA VAL A 43 18.49 5.96 -4.30
C VAL A 43 19.95 5.53 -4.21
N PRO A 44 20.61 5.12 -5.32
CA PRO A 44 22.05 4.88 -5.37
C PRO A 44 22.82 6.20 -5.56
N PRO A 45 24.17 6.17 -5.27
CA PRO A 45 24.87 5.15 -4.51
C PRO A 45 24.69 5.33 -3.00
N GLY A 46 24.83 4.23 -2.23
CA GLY A 46 24.90 4.32 -0.77
C GLY A 46 23.60 4.12 -0.02
N ASN A 47 22.53 3.70 -0.68
CA ASN A 47 21.20 3.48 -0.05
C ASN A 47 20.74 4.71 0.75
N THR A 48 20.78 5.86 0.11
CA THR A 48 20.30 7.10 0.71
C THR A 48 18.76 7.13 0.68
N VAL A 49 18.13 7.28 1.83
CA VAL A 49 16.68 7.49 1.92
C VAL A 49 16.35 8.83 1.28
N THR A 50 15.31 8.87 0.48
CA THR A 50 14.89 10.09 -0.23
C THR A 50 13.42 10.43 0.03
N GLY A 51 13.08 11.69 -0.11
CA GLY A 51 11.69 12.18 -0.15
C GLY A 51 11.15 12.37 -1.56
N VAL A 52 11.97 12.11 -2.60
CA VAL A 52 11.61 12.38 -4.00
C VAL A 52 10.21 11.89 -4.32
N THR A 53 9.43 12.79 -4.88
CA THR A 53 8.05 12.53 -5.30
C THR A 53 7.92 12.78 -6.79
N GLU A 54 7.36 11.81 -7.51
CA GLU A 54 7.06 11.90 -8.93
C GLU A 54 5.58 11.68 -9.19
N SER A 55 5.01 12.51 -10.06
CA SER A 55 3.60 12.48 -10.46
C SER A 55 3.47 11.95 -11.88
N TRP A 56 2.59 10.95 -12.06
CA TRP A 56 2.24 10.33 -13.32
C TRP A 56 0.98 10.98 -13.90
N ASN A 57 1.02 11.34 -15.17
CA ASN A 57 -0.10 11.97 -15.89
C ASN A 57 -0.76 11.05 -16.94
N GLY A 58 -0.49 9.77 -16.90
CA GLY A 58 -0.94 8.79 -17.90
C GLY A 58 0.06 8.58 -19.05
N THR A 59 1.13 9.38 -19.11
CA THR A 59 2.15 9.27 -20.17
C THR A 59 3.57 9.40 -19.63
N ASN A 60 3.82 10.37 -18.74
CA ASN A 60 5.15 10.65 -18.21
C ASN A 60 5.12 10.88 -16.70
N TRP A 61 6.23 10.54 -16.06
CA TRP A 61 6.54 10.94 -14.70
C TRP A 61 7.16 12.34 -14.68
N THR A 62 6.78 13.16 -13.74
CA THR A 62 7.32 14.49 -13.50
C THR A 62 7.64 14.65 -12.03
N GLU A 63 8.86 15.07 -11.69
CA GLU A 63 9.25 15.37 -10.32
C GLU A 63 8.44 16.56 -9.81
N VAL A 64 7.92 16.43 -8.60
CA VAL A 64 7.12 17.44 -7.90
C VAL A 64 7.69 17.66 -6.49
N ASN A 65 7.02 18.40 -5.61
CA ASN A 65 7.52 18.68 -4.28
C ASN A 65 7.62 17.41 -3.41
N ASP A 66 8.76 17.24 -2.79
CA ASP A 66 9.14 16.05 -2.01
C ASP A 66 8.37 15.92 -0.68
N LEU A 67 8.35 14.69 -0.14
CA LEU A 67 7.96 14.44 1.25
C LEU A 67 8.73 15.38 2.19
N SER A 68 8.06 15.91 3.19
CA SER A 68 8.69 16.73 4.23
C SER A 68 9.72 15.94 5.03
N THR A 69 9.47 14.66 5.23
CA THR A 69 10.40 13.71 5.87
C THR A 69 10.65 12.52 4.95
N GLN A 70 11.90 12.36 4.54
CA GLN A 70 12.33 11.24 3.69
C GLN A 70 12.10 9.88 4.37
N ARG A 71 11.44 8.96 3.67
CA ARG A 71 11.04 7.65 4.22
C ARG A 71 10.95 6.57 3.14
N ILE A 72 10.98 5.32 3.61
CA ILE A 72 10.77 4.11 2.82
C ILE A 72 9.65 3.27 3.43
N ASN A 73 9.10 2.32 2.67
CA ASN A 73 8.13 1.33 3.18
C ASN A 73 6.92 1.96 3.88
N LEU A 74 6.40 3.07 3.35
CA LEU A 74 5.20 3.72 3.86
C LEU A 74 3.95 2.92 3.47
N GLY A 75 2.93 2.96 4.33
CA GLY A 75 1.56 2.68 3.92
C GLY A 75 0.98 3.87 3.16
N THR A 76 0.04 3.62 2.28
CA THR A 76 -0.55 4.65 1.42
C THR A 76 -2.06 4.49 1.29
N SER A 77 -2.74 5.62 1.08
CA SER A 77 -4.14 5.64 0.63
C SER A 77 -4.38 6.86 -0.26
N GLY A 78 -5.39 6.78 -1.09
CA GLY A 78 -5.73 7.83 -2.06
C GLY A 78 -6.22 7.24 -3.36
N VAL A 79 -6.62 8.09 -4.31
CA VAL A 79 -7.20 7.62 -5.58
C VAL A 79 -6.47 8.19 -6.79
N THR A 80 -5.89 9.38 -6.67
CA THR A 80 -5.24 10.08 -7.80
C THR A 80 -4.00 10.83 -7.33
N ASN A 81 -3.16 11.25 -8.27
CA ASN A 81 -1.96 12.06 -7.99
C ASN A 81 -2.26 13.46 -7.40
N THR A 82 -3.50 13.79 -7.12
CA THR A 82 -3.89 15.07 -6.51
C THR A 82 -4.28 14.95 -5.04
N ALA A 83 -4.47 13.72 -4.52
CA ALA A 83 -4.93 13.50 -3.16
C ALA A 83 -4.45 12.13 -2.64
N ILE A 84 -3.34 12.12 -1.89
CA ILE A 84 -2.68 10.93 -1.34
C ILE A 84 -2.36 11.15 0.14
N LEU A 85 -2.45 10.11 0.95
CA LEU A 85 -1.82 10.02 2.26
C LEU A 85 -0.62 9.07 2.19
N GLY A 86 0.50 9.47 2.80
CA GLY A 86 1.63 8.61 3.10
C GLY A 86 1.82 8.53 4.62
N PHE A 87 1.80 7.34 5.19
CA PHE A 87 1.83 7.16 6.64
C PHE A 87 2.79 6.05 7.07
N GLY A 88 3.35 6.21 8.28
CA GLY A 88 4.35 5.29 8.80
C GLY A 88 5.65 5.32 8.01
N GLY A 89 6.24 4.16 7.84
CA GLY A 89 7.50 4.00 7.11
C GLY A 89 8.73 4.03 7.99
N ASP A 90 9.90 4.03 7.36
CA ASP A 90 11.21 3.98 8.02
C ASP A 90 12.10 5.09 7.44
N ASN A 91 12.84 5.79 8.28
CA ASN A 91 13.73 6.86 7.84
C ASN A 91 15.23 6.50 7.88
N PHE A 92 15.58 5.27 8.04
CA PHE A 92 16.94 4.69 8.05
C PHE A 92 18.09 5.70 8.17
N ILE A 93 18.24 6.34 9.34
CA ILE A 93 19.37 7.22 9.66
C ILE A 93 20.23 6.51 10.71
N PRO A 94 21.38 5.89 10.36
CA PRO A 94 22.28 5.31 11.36
C PRO A 94 22.78 6.38 12.33
N PRO A 95 22.96 6.10 13.64
CA PRO A 95 22.82 4.81 14.31
C PRO A 95 21.48 4.58 15.02
N ASN A 96 20.37 5.19 14.59
CA ASN A 96 19.08 5.09 15.28
C ASN A 96 18.49 3.67 15.18
N PRO A 97 18.29 2.92 16.28
CA PRO A 97 17.67 1.61 16.28
C PRO A 97 16.14 1.68 16.05
N ASN A 98 15.50 2.80 16.38
CA ASN A 98 14.07 3.02 16.19
C ASN A 98 13.83 3.82 14.91
N ARG A 99 13.74 3.12 13.80
CA ARG A 99 13.62 3.71 12.46
C ARG A 99 12.17 3.88 12.01
N ALA A 100 11.27 3.04 12.53
CA ALA A 100 9.84 3.13 12.22
C ALA A 100 9.26 4.46 12.66
N GLN A 101 8.45 5.06 11.81
CA GLN A 101 7.82 6.37 12.01
C GLN A 101 6.30 6.20 12.22
N ALA A 102 5.71 7.16 12.93
CA ALA A 102 4.25 7.31 13.00
C ALA A 102 3.74 8.39 12.03
N LEU A 103 4.63 9.19 11.48
CA LEU A 103 4.33 10.35 10.66
C LEU A 103 3.30 10.07 9.57
N THR A 104 2.34 10.97 9.44
CA THR A 104 1.37 10.99 8.35
C THR A 104 1.49 12.31 7.61
N GLU A 105 1.68 12.24 6.30
CA GLU A 105 1.68 13.38 5.41
C GLU A 105 0.56 13.27 4.38
N SER A 106 -0.11 14.39 4.11
CA SER A 106 -1.16 14.51 3.11
C SER A 106 -0.66 15.32 1.92
N TRP A 107 -0.80 14.75 0.73
CA TRP A 107 -0.53 15.39 -0.55
C TRP A 107 -1.81 16.03 -1.11
N ASN A 108 -1.73 17.29 -1.52
CA ASN A 108 -2.86 18.06 -2.04
C ASN A 108 -2.79 18.36 -3.55
N GLY A 109 -1.94 17.63 -4.27
CA GLY A 109 -1.67 17.87 -5.70
C GLY A 109 -0.49 18.82 -5.96
N THR A 110 0.04 19.48 -4.90
CA THR A 110 1.15 20.44 -5.03
C THR A 110 2.19 20.24 -3.92
N ASN A 111 1.76 20.06 -2.68
CA ASN A 111 2.66 19.95 -1.52
C ASN A 111 2.22 18.83 -0.58
N TRP A 112 3.22 18.25 0.07
CA TRP A 112 3.03 17.44 1.26
C TRP A 112 2.85 18.33 2.49
N THR A 113 1.95 17.95 3.38
CA THR A 113 1.70 18.63 4.65
C THR A 113 1.55 17.58 5.75
N GLU A 114 2.30 17.71 6.84
CA GLU A 114 2.16 16.83 8.00
C GLU A 114 0.77 17.03 8.62
N VAL A 115 0.14 15.90 8.94
CA VAL A 115 -1.16 15.84 9.62
C VAL A 115 -1.04 14.95 10.85
N ASN A 116 -2.15 14.60 11.52
CA ASN A 116 -2.08 13.82 12.76
C ASN A 116 -1.54 12.39 12.51
N ASP A 117 -0.62 11.97 13.33
CA ASP A 117 0.16 10.75 13.21
C ASP A 117 -0.60 9.48 13.58
N LEU A 118 -0.11 8.34 13.08
CA LEU A 118 -0.51 7.02 13.57
C LEU A 118 -0.31 6.90 15.08
N ASN A 119 -1.18 6.16 15.75
CA ASN A 119 -1.07 5.90 17.19
C ASN A 119 0.20 5.11 17.56
N THR A 120 0.80 4.41 16.61
CA THR A 120 2.01 3.60 16.82
C THR A 120 2.91 3.66 15.59
N ALA A 121 4.20 3.96 15.81
CA ALA A 121 5.22 3.98 14.77
C ALA A 121 5.43 2.57 14.19
N ARG A 122 5.37 2.43 12.86
CA ARG A 122 5.57 1.16 12.13
C ARG A 122 5.92 1.38 10.68
N SER A 123 6.63 0.43 10.11
CA SER A 123 7.03 0.40 8.70
C SER A 123 6.53 -0.86 8.00
N SER A 124 6.65 -0.93 6.69
CA SER A 124 6.21 -2.09 5.89
C SER A 124 4.75 -2.49 6.16
N LEU A 125 3.93 -1.51 6.45
CA LEU A 125 2.48 -1.64 6.65
C LEU A 125 1.77 -1.44 5.32
N ALA A 126 0.55 -1.93 5.22
CA ALA A 126 -0.32 -1.65 4.09
C ALA A 126 -1.36 -0.58 4.42
N GLY A 127 -1.96 -0.05 3.37
CA GLY A 127 -3.06 0.89 3.46
C GLY A 127 -4.14 0.63 2.41
N ALA A 128 -5.30 1.23 2.63
CA ALA A 128 -6.43 1.23 1.70
C ALA A 128 -7.27 2.50 1.89
N GLY A 129 -8.10 2.83 0.92
CA GLY A 129 -9.06 3.92 1.02
C GLY A 129 -8.60 5.25 0.42
N THR A 130 -9.17 6.33 0.92
CA THR A 130 -9.01 7.70 0.42
C THR A 130 -8.26 8.59 1.44
N THR A 131 -8.01 9.85 1.07
CA THR A 131 -7.40 10.84 1.98
C THR A 131 -8.32 11.28 3.13
N THR A 132 -9.60 10.97 3.09
CA THR A 132 -10.58 11.30 4.14
C THR A 132 -11.13 10.08 4.86
N SER A 133 -10.90 8.88 4.31
CA SER A 133 -11.41 7.61 4.83
C SER A 133 -10.42 6.51 4.50
N ALA A 134 -9.40 6.34 5.35
CA ALA A 134 -8.30 5.40 5.14
C ALA A 134 -8.21 4.34 6.23
N LEU A 135 -7.57 3.25 5.87
CA LEU A 135 -7.20 2.17 6.76
C LEU A 135 -5.68 1.93 6.67
N ALA A 136 -5.03 1.78 7.82
CA ALA A 136 -3.63 1.38 7.93
C ALA A 136 -3.55 0.08 8.74
N PHE A 137 -2.91 -0.96 8.23
CA PHE A 137 -2.90 -2.27 8.89
C PHE A 137 -1.58 -3.04 8.72
N GLY A 138 -1.29 -3.90 9.70
CA GLY A 138 -0.07 -4.67 9.75
C GLY A 138 1.18 -3.82 9.97
N GLY A 139 2.31 -4.36 9.58
CA GLY A 139 3.61 -3.69 9.61
C GLY A 139 4.56 -4.21 10.67
N SER A 140 5.77 -3.66 10.68
CA SER A 140 6.82 -3.95 11.65
C SER A 140 7.01 -2.78 12.61
N GLN A 141 7.13 -3.09 13.88
CA GLN A 141 7.44 -2.16 14.97
C GLN A 141 8.49 -2.80 15.87
N ILE A 142 9.05 -2.08 16.83
CA ILE A 142 9.94 -2.67 17.82
C ILE A 142 9.11 -2.93 19.11
N PRO A 143 9.09 -4.19 19.60
CA PRO A 143 9.91 -5.34 19.19
C PRO A 143 9.18 -6.36 18.30
N GLY A 144 8.93 -6.12 17.04
CA GLY A 144 8.44 -7.15 16.11
C GLY A 144 7.25 -6.73 15.24
N ASP A 145 6.62 -7.70 14.62
CA ASP A 145 5.51 -7.45 13.70
C ASP A 145 4.19 -7.28 14.43
N THR A 146 3.27 -6.59 13.80
CA THR A 146 1.99 -6.25 14.41
C THR A 146 0.82 -6.49 13.47
N GLY A 147 -0.32 -6.83 14.06
CA GLY A 147 -1.62 -6.84 13.36
C GLY A 147 -2.38 -5.53 13.50
N LYS A 148 -1.81 -4.51 14.13
CA LYS A 148 -2.52 -3.25 14.42
C LYS A 148 -3.21 -2.69 13.20
N THR A 149 -4.46 -2.31 13.40
CA THR A 149 -5.28 -1.65 12.39
C THR A 149 -5.75 -0.30 12.94
N ASN A 150 -5.60 0.74 12.12
CA ASN A 150 -6.08 2.09 12.43
C ASN A 150 -6.98 2.59 11.30
N THR A 151 -8.09 3.21 11.66
CA THR A 151 -8.96 3.95 10.74
C THR A 151 -8.65 5.44 10.79
N TRP A 152 -8.66 6.09 9.64
CA TRP A 152 -8.53 7.53 9.45
C TRP A 152 -9.87 8.15 9.08
N ASN A 153 -10.26 9.21 9.74
CA ASN A 153 -11.54 9.92 9.52
C ASN A 153 -11.39 11.27 8.80
N GLY A 154 -10.24 11.51 8.17
CA GLY A 154 -9.90 12.79 7.57
C GLY A 154 -9.14 13.74 8.51
N THR A 155 -9.06 13.41 9.82
CA THR A 155 -8.37 14.25 10.81
C THR A 155 -7.52 13.43 11.78
N ASN A 156 -8.01 12.31 12.28
CA ASN A 156 -7.33 11.50 13.30
C ASN A 156 -7.33 10.01 12.95
N TRP A 157 -6.26 9.33 13.36
CA TRP A 157 -6.18 7.88 13.39
C TRP A 157 -6.78 7.34 14.69
N THR A 158 -7.57 6.28 14.58
CA THR A 158 -8.14 5.53 15.71
C THR A 158 -7.80 4.07 15.57
N GLU A 159 -7.23 3.46 16.62
CA GLU A 159 -6.96 2.02 16.64
C GLU A 159 -8.27 1.24 16.74
N VAL A 160 -8.40 0.19 15.92
CA VAL A 160 -9.58 -0.68 15.82
C VAL A 160 -9.14 -2.15 15.90
N THR A 161 -10.04 -3.09 15.62
CA THR A 161 -9.75 -4.53 15.67
C THR A 161 -8.59 -4.89 14.74
N ASN A 162 -7.59 -5.56 15.28
CA ASN A 162 -6.36 -5.94 14.58
C ASN A 162 -6.59 -7.07 13.56
N LEU A 163 -5.69 -7.21 12.59
CA LEU A 163 -5.55 -8.40 11.75
C LEU A 163 -5.50 -9.65 12.63
N ASN A 164 -6.11 -10.75 12.17
CA ASN A 164 -6.05 -12.04 12.88
C ASN A 164 -4.62 -12.58 12.95
N THR A 165 -3.82 -12.31 11.91
CA THR A 165 -2.40 -12.68 11.85
C THR A 165 -1.52 -11.46 11.74
N ALA A 166 -0.68 -11.21 12.76
CA ALA A 166 0.32 -10.13 12.73
C ALA A 166 1.36 -10.39 11.64
N ARG A 167 1.57 -9.41 10.73
CA ARG A 167 2.50 -9.54 9.60
C ARG A 167 2.87 -8.18 9.01
N ASN A 168 4.02 -8.14 8.36
CA ASN A 168 4.52 -6.98 7.64
C ASN A 168 4.72 -7.29 6.16
N SER A 169 5.09 -6.29 5.35
CA SER A 169 5.36 -6.42 3.91
C SER A 169 4.22 -7.09 3.15
N LEU A 170 3.00 -6.86 3.61
CA LEU A 170 1.75 -7.28 3.02
C LEU A 170 1.25 -6.21 2.05
N ALA A 171 0.30 -6.55 1.21
CA ALA A 171 -0.39 -5.60 0.35
C ALA A 171 -1.82 -5.35 0.81
N GLY A 172 -2.40 -4.24 0.36
CA GLY A 172 -3.77 -3.86 0.65
C GLY A 172 -4.52 -3.39 -0.59
N ALA A 173 -5.86 -3.54 -0.55
CA ALA A 173 -6.79 -2.97 -1.51
C ALA A 173 -8.11 -2.63 -0.77
N GLY A 174 -8.80 -1.58 -1.19
CA GLY A 174 -10.07 -1.20 -0.58
C GLY A 174 -10.47 0.22 -0.92
N ALA A 175 -11.77 0.47 -0.97
CA ALA A 175 -12.32 1.76 -1.38
C ALA A 175 -12.24 2.82 -0.28
N ASP A 176 -12.37 2.41 0.98
CA ASP A 176 -12.39 3.31 2.14
C ASP A 176 -12.04 2.56 3.44
N ASN A 177 -12.23 3.18 4.61
CA ASN A 177 -11.93 2.59 5.91
C ASN A 177 -13.00 1.61 6.41
N THR A 178 -14.05 1.32 5.64
CA THR A 178 -15.11 0.38 6.03
C THR A 178 -14.97 -0.97 5.36
N GLU A 179 -14.18 -1.08 4.28
CA GLU A 179 -13.90 -2.35 3.60
C GLU A 179 -12.49 -2.36 3.00
N ALA A 180 -11.72 -3.40 3.29
CA ALA A 180 -10.38 -3.59 2.75
C ALA A 180 -9.99 -5.06 2.69
N LEU A 181 -9.06 -5.39 1.81
CA LEU A 181 -8.35 -6.67 1.73
C LEU A 181 -6.91 -6.48 2.18
N ALA A 182 -6.39 -7.47 2.89
CA ALA A 182 -4.99 -7.61 3.28
C ALA A 182 -4.48 -8.95 2.76
N PHE A 183 -3.46 -8.97 1.91
CA PHE A 183 -2.95 -10.21 1.33
C PHE A 183 -1.44 -10.36 1.43
N GLY A 184 -1.01 -11.62 1.59
CA GLY A 184 0.38 -12.00 1.70
C GLY A 184 1.06 -11.48 2.97
N GLY A 185 2.38 -11.37 2.91
CA GLY A 185 3.20 -10.84 3.99
C GLY A 185 4.12 -11.86 4.65
N THR A 186 4.78 -11.44 5.74
CA THR A 186 5.78 -12.22 6.48
C THR A 186 5.84 -11.74 7.93
N PRO A 187 6.45 -12.45 8.92
CA PRO A 187 6.80 -13.88 8.98
C PRO A 187 5.63 -14.76 9.46
N PRO A 188 5.59 -16.05 9.12
CA PRO A 188 6.29 -16.63 7.98
C PRO A 188 5.76 -16.08 6.68
N VAL A 189 6.47 -16.28 5.56
CA VAL A 189 5.94 -15.94 4.23
C VAL A 189 4.59 -16.63 4.05
N THR A 190 3.55 -15.85 3.76
CA THR A 190 2.18 -16.36 3.79
C THR A 190 1.39 -15.95 2.54
N ALA A 191 0.36 -16.75 2.24
CA ALA A 191 -0.64 -16.46 1.23
C ALA A 191 -1.93 -15.87 1.83
N ILE A 192 -2.02 -15.78 3.16
CA ILE A 192 -3.24 -15.40 3.88
C ILE A 192 -3.86 -14.12 3.31
N THR A 193 -5.16 -14.21 3.05
CA THR A 193 -5.99 -13.07 2.68
C THR A 193 -7.05 -12.84 3.76
N GLU A 194 -7.12 -11.62 4.28
CA GLU A 194 -8.14 -11.21 5.24
C GLU A 194 -8.97 -10.04 4.67
N LEU A 195 -10.28 -10.09 4.92
CA LEU A 195 -11.26 -9.04 4.56
C LEU A 195 -11.67 -8.26 5.81
N TRP A 196 -11.55 -6.96 5.76
CA TRP A 196 -12.09 -6.00 6.72
C TRP A 196 -13.52 -5.61 6.33
N ASN A 197 -14.45 -5.63 7.28
CA ASN A 197 -15.86 -5.31 7.10
C ASN A 197 -16.32 -4.02 7.81
N GLY A 198 -15.37 -3.19 8.23
CA GLY A 198 -15.63 -1.98 9.03
C GLY A 198 -15.58 -2.22 10.55
N SER A 199 -15.48 -3.48 11.01
CA SER A 199 -15.47 -3.83 12.44
C SER A 199 -14.48 -4.91 12.81
N SER A 200 -14.26 -5.89 11.93
CA SER A 200 -13.39 -7.03 12.16
C SER A 200 -12.80 -7.57 10.86
N TRP A 201 -11.68 -8.26 10.98
CA TRP A 201 -11.04 -9.01 9.90
C TRP A 201 -11.57 -10.45 9.87
N SER A 202 -11.78 -10.99 8.71
CA SER A 202 -12.16 -12.40 8.47
C SER A 202 -11.30 -12.99 7.38
N GLU A 203 -10.81 -14.23 7.62
CA GLU A 203 -10.03 -14.96 6.63
C GLU A 203 -10.87 -15.30 5.40
N GLN A 204 -10.25 -15.19 4.25
CA GLN A 204 -10.84 -15.43 2.93
C GLN A 204 -10.01 -16.48 2.19
N ASN A 205 -10.31 -16.72 0.91
CA ASN A 205 -9.48 -17.57 0.06
C ASN A 205 -8.10 -16.93 -0.11
N ASP A 206 -7.07 -17.72 0.12
CA ASP A 206 -5.68 -17.29 0.04
C ASP A 206 -5.20 -17.03 -1.39
N LEU A 207 -4.09 -16.30 -1.51
CA LEU A 207 -3.31 -16.25 -2.75
C LEU A 207 -2.87 -17.66 -3.14
N ASN A 208 -2.77 -17.93 -4.44
CA ASN A 208 -2.23 -19.23 -4.91
C ASN A 208 -0.75 -19.42 -4.52
N THR A 209 -0.02 -18.33 -4.33
CA THR A 209 1.39 -18.37 -3.96
C THR A 209 1.68 -17.45 -2.78
N ALA A 210 2.23 -18.01 -1.69
CA ALA A 210 2.67 -17.24 -0.54
C ALA A 210 3.78 -16.25 -0.92
N ARG A 211 3.60 -14.96 -0.61
CA ARG A 211 4.51 -13.86 -1.03
C ARG A 211 4.51 -12.72 -0.02
N TYR A 212 5.61 -11.97 0.02
CA TYR A 212 5.71 -10.69 0.73
C TYR A 212 6.34 -9.62 -0.17
N SER A 213 6.31 -8.36 0.24
CA SER A 213 6.74 -7.20 -0.58
C SER A 213 6.06 -7.15 -1.94
N LEU A 214 4.81 -7.59 -1.99
CA LEU A 214 3.94 -7.48 -3.15
C LEU A 214 3.20 -6.14 -3.09
N ALA A 215 2.63 -5.74 -4.21
CA ALA A 215 1.72 -4.62 -4.28
C ALA A 215 0.27 -5.09 -4.45
N GLY A 216 -0.66 -4.23 -4.09
CA GLY A 216 -2.09 -4.48 -4.27
C GLY A 216 -2.82 -3.21 -4.67
N ASP A 217 -3.89 -3.37 -5.43
CA ASP A 217 -4.75 -2.28 -5.86
C ASP A 217 -6.18 -2.80 -6.09
N GLY A 218 -7.15 -1.89 -6.12
CA GLY A 218 -8.55 -2.20 -6.37
C GLY A 218 -9.43 -2.04 -5.13
N ILE A 219 -10.57 -2.69 -5.20
CA ILE A 219 -11.60 -2.69 -4.14
C ILE A 219 -11.88 -4.13 -3.68
N THR A 220 -12.59 -4.30 -2.58
CA THR A 220 -12.90 -5.62 -1.99
C THR A 220 -13.67 -6.57 -2.92
N LYS A 221 -14.28 -6.07 -3.98
CA LYS A 221 -15.00 -6.88 -4.97
C LYS A 221 -14.18 -7.22 -6.21
N SER A 222 -13.10 -6.48 -6.46
CA SER A 222 -12.21 -6.66 -7.60
C SER A 222 -10.86 -6.04 -7.25
N ALA A 223 -9.87 -6.86 -6.95
CA ALA A 223 -8.54 -6.42 -6.56
C ALA A 223 -7.45 -7.22 -7.28
N LEU A 224 -6.27 -6.62 -7.36
CA LEU A 224 -5.04 -7.23 -7.87
C LEU A 224 -4.03 -7.37 -6.74
N ALA A 225 -3.31 -8.51 -6.74
CA ALA A 225 -2.09 -8.71 -6.00
C ALA A 225 -0.98 -9.04 -6.98
N PHE A 226 0.09 -8.24 -7.03
CA PHE A 226 1.13 -8.41 -8.05
C PHE A 226 2.54 -8.23 -7.51
N GLY A 227 3.52 -8.86 -8.18
CA GLY A 227 4.92 -8.87 -7.77
C GLY A 227 5.18 -9.66 -6.50
N GLY A 228 6.21 -9.26 -5.75
CA GLY A 228 6.60 -9.87 -4.48
C GLY A 228 7.63 -10.99 -4.61
N THR A 229 7.93 -11.63 -3.47
CA THR A 229 8.93 -12.72 -3.36
C THR A 229 8.50 -13.71 -2.26
N PRO A 230 8.92 -15.00 -2.26
CA PRO A 230 9.30 -15.83 -3.42
C PRO A 230 8.10 -16.23 -4.26
N PRO A 231 8.27 -16.67 -5.50
CA PRO A 231 9.46 -16.51 -6.30
C PRO A 231 9.61 -15.04 -6.75
N VAL A 232 10.84 -14.59 -7.02
CA VAL A 232 11.05 -13.28 -7.64
C VAL A 232 10.48 -13.31 -9.04
N GLY A 233 9.49 -12.45 -9.32
CA GLY A 233 8.89 -12.42 -10.64
C GLY A 233 7.57 -11.66 -10.70
N GLY A 234 7.04 -11.57 -11.91
CA GLY A 234 5.84 -10.83 -12.25
C GLY A 234 4.51 -11.58 -12.01
N GLN A 235 4.39 -12.37 -10.92
CA GLN A 235 3.10 -12.99 -10.61
C GLN A 235 2.05 -11.93 -10.36
N THR A 236 0.91 -12.10 -11.02
CA THR A 236 -0.29 -11.28 -10.81
C THR A 236 -1.45 -12.23 -10.53
N GLU A 237 -2.19 -11.94 -9.48
CA GLU A 237 -3.40 -12.69 -9.11
C GLU A 237 -4.57 -11.72 -8.98
N GLU A 238 -5.71 -12.10 -9.53
CA GLU A 238 -6.95 -11.34 -9.43
C GLU A 238 -7.81 -11.90 -8.30
N TRP A 239 -8.31 -11.01 -7.47
CA TRP A 239 -9.34 -11.30 -6.49
C TRP A 239 -10.70 -10.85 -7.03
N SER A 240 -11.70 -11.71 -6.95
CA SER A 240 -13.09 -11.37 -7.23
C SER A 240 -14.03 -12.08 -6.28
N VAL A 241 -15.06 -11.38 -5.82
CA VAL A 241 -16.15 -12.04 -5.09
C VAL A 241 -17.00 -12.80 -6.10
N PRO A 242 -17.27 -14.10 -5.90
CA PRO A 242 -18.17 -14.85 -6.78
C PRO A 242 -19.52 -14.14 -6.89
N SER A 243 -19.96 -13.84 -8.10
CA SER A 243 -21.30 -13.28 -8.33
C SER A 243 -22.33 -14.35 -7.99
N THR A 244 -23.12 -14.13 -6.92
CA THR A 244 -24.30 -14.96 -6.66
C THR A 244 -25.41 -14.56 -7.63
N THR A 245 -25.62 -15.34 -8.69
CA THR A 245 -26.83 -15.24 -9.49
C THR A 245 -27.99 -15.86 -8.72
N THR A 246 -28.87 -15.04 -8.21
CA THR A 246 -30.13 -15.51 -7.61
C THR A 246 -31.03 -16.00 -8.77
N LYS A 247 -31.24 -17.30 -8.86
CA LYS A 247 -32.21 -17.87 -9.79
C LYS A 247 -33.56 -17.86 -9.07
N THR A 248 -34.45 -16.94 -9.46
CA THR A 248 -35.84 -16.99 -8.99
C THR A 248 -36.52 -18.20 -9.61
N ILE A 249 -36.89 -19.18 -8.81
CA ILE A 249 -37.72 -20.30 -9.25
C ILE A 249 -39.16 -19.85 -9.02
N SER A 250 -39.89 -19.51 -10.10
CA SER A 250 -41.33 -19.37 -10.03
C SER A 250 -41.95 -20.78 -9.98
N THR A 251 -42.67 -21.08 -8.91
CA THR A 251 -43.55 -22.24 -8.84
C THR A 251 -44.88 -21.78 -9.34
N ASP A 252 -45.28 -22.20 -10.54
CA ASP A 252 -46.65 -22.16 -11.04
C ASP A 252 -47.48 -23.23 -10.32
#